data_dc5721435e62220b692f05d829828025
#
_entry.id   dc5721435e62220b692f05d829828025
#
_cell.length_a   1.000
_cell.length_b   1.000
_cell.length_c   1.000
_cell.angle_alpha   90.00
_cell.angle_beta   90.00
_cell.angle_gamma   90.00
#
_symmetry.space_group_name_H-M   'P 1'
#
loop_
_entity.id
_entity.type
_entity.pdbx_description
1 polymer ?
#
loop_
_entity_poly.entity_id
_entity_poly.type
_entity_poly.pdbx_seq_one_letter_code
_entity_poly.pdbx_strand_id
1 'polypeptide(L)'
;IKASNAVVIATEKRPPSPLVDDSALEKVALVCPNIGIVYSGMGPDFRILLARARKIAQSYWKIYGEYPTTKVLVQEIATVMQDATQSGGVRPFGVSLLIAGFDAVRGPSLYQVDPSGSYFMWKASAMGKNMTNAKTFLEKRYSDDISLEDAIHTAILTLKEGFEGQMTEKTIEIGIVGLSLIHI
;
A
#
# COMPACT_ATOMS: atom_id res chain seq x y z
N ILE A 1 0.42 4.35 -7.46
CA ILE A 1 -0.06 5.21 -8.56
C ILE A 1 -1.54 4.88 -8.80
N LYS A 2 -2.38 5.91 -8.79
CA LYS A 2 -3.79 5.79 -9.18
C LYS A 2 -3.91 5.96 -10.69
N ALA A 3 -4.38 4.92 -11.38
CA ALA A 3 -4.73 4.96 -12.79
C ALA A 3 -6.22 5.26 -12.98
N SER A 4 -6.68 5.40 -14.22
CA SER A 4 -8.07 5.72 -14.56
C SER A 4 -9.07 4.67 -14.05
N ASN A 5 -8.70 3.39 -14.06
CA ASN A 5 -9.56 2.26 -13.75
C ASN A 5 -8.99 1.29 -12.68
N ALA A 6 -7.84 1.60 -12.11
CA ALA A 6 -7.16 0.76 -11.12
C ALA A 6 -6.18 1.56 -10.27
N VAL A 7 -5.64 0.93 -9.23
CA VAL A 7 -4.51 1.44 -8.45
C VAL A 7 -3.38 0.42 -8.53
N VAL A 8 -2.17 0.90 -8.81
CA VAL A 8 -0.95 0.10 -8.80
C VAL A 8 -0.15 0.44 -7.55
N ILE A 9 0.18 -0.55 -6.76
CA ILE A 9 1.12 -0.48 -5.64
C ILE A 9 2.31 -1.38 -5.93
N ALA A 10 3.50 -0.90 -5.68
CA ALA A 10 4.73 -1.63 -5.97
C ALA A 10 5.76 -1.42 -4.86
N THR A 11 6.58 -2.42 -4.61
CA THR A 11 7.60 -2.36 -3.58
C THR A 11 8.84 -3.14 -3.98
N GLU A 12 9.97 -2.72 -3.43
CA GLU A 12 11.21 -3.49 -3.44
C GLU A 12 11.13 -4.61 -2.39
N LYS A 13 11.54 -5.82 -2.77
CA LYS A 13 11.78 -6.94 -1.87
C LYS A 13 13.29 -7.06 -1.64
N ARG A 14 13.73 -6.83 -0.41
CA ARG A 14 15.14 -6.94 -0.06
C ARG A 14 15.30 -7.97 1.06
N PRO A 15 15.68 -9.22 0.73
CA PRO A 15 16.00 -10.20 1.74
C PRO A 15 17.23 -9.76 2.54
N PRO A 16 17.28 -10.01 3.87
CA PRO A 16 18.42 -9.62 4.70
C PRO A 16 19.70 -10.40 4.40
N SER A 17 19.60 -11.53 3.72
CA SER A 17 20.71 -12.38 3.29
C SER A 17 20.34 -13.15 2.02
N PRO A 18 21.31 -13.45 1.13
CA PRO A 18 21.08 -14.34 -0.01
C PRO A 18 20.65 -15.77 0.37
N LEU A 19 20.80 -16.14 1.63
CA LEU A 19 20.40 -17.45 2.15
C LEU A 19 18.93 -17.48 2.64
N VAL A 20 18.24 -16.34 2.61
CA VAL A 20 16.81 -16.27 2.92
C VAL A 20 16.01 -16.71 1.70
N ASP A 21 15.05 -17.59 1.91
CA ASP A 21 14.06 -17.92 0.89
C ASP A 21 13.15 -16.70 0.63
N ASP A 22 13.35 -16.04 -0.48
CA ASP A 22 12.65 -14.81 -0.87
C ASP A 22 11.18 -15.06 -1.25
N SER A 23 10.79 -16.31 -1.53
CA SER A 23 9.40 -16.68 -1.81
C SER A 23 8.44 -16.42 -0.65
N ALA A 24 8.97 -16.43 0.58
CA ALA A 24 8.19 -16.16 1.81
C ALA A 24 8.09 -14.67 2.17
N LEU A 25 8.79 -13.80 1.45
CA LEU A 25 8.78 -12.36 1.71
C LEU A 25 7.63 -11.71 0.94
N GLU A 26 6.53 -11.47 1.62
CA GLU A 26 5.38 -10.72 1.09
C GLU A 26 5.34 -9.33 1.72
N LYS A 27 5.35 -8.28 0.89
CA LYS A 27 5.21 -6.88 1.32
C LYS A 27 3.92 -6.25 0.81
N VAL A 28 3.38 -6.76 -0.29
CA VAL A 28 2.04 -6.43 -0.78
C VAL A 28 1.08 -7.48 -0.25
N ALA A 29 0.01 -7.06 0.39
CA ALA A 29 -0.95 -7.97 0.98
C ALA A 29 -2.40 -7.59 0.63
N LEU A 30 -3.22 -8.61 0.49
CA LEU A 30 -4.66 -8.46 0.35
C LEU A 30 -5.31 -8.31 1.73
N VAL A 31 -6.12 -7.27 1.90
CA VAL A 31 -6.95 -7.07 3.10
C VAL A 31 -8.32 -7.70 2.90
N CYS A 32 -8.98 -7.36 1.80
CA CYS A 32 -10.27 -7.91 1.35
C CYS A 32 -10.34 -7.79 -0.18
N PRO A 33 -11.37 -8.34 -0.84
CA PRO A 33 -11.42 -8.43 -2.30
C PRO A 33 -11.27 -7.13 -3.08
N ASN A 34 -11.48 -5.97 -2.44
CA ASN A 34 -11.38 -4.67 -3.07
C ASN A 34 -10.28 -3.76 -2.50
N ILE A 35 -9.46 -4.25 -1.55
CA ILE A 35 -8.44 -3.44 -0.89
C ILE A 35 -7.13 -4.21 -0.74
N GLY A 36 -6.05 -3.66 -1.27
CA GLY A 36 -4.67 -4.11 -1.09
C GLY A 36 -3.85 -3.09 -0.29
N ILE A 37 -2.78 -3.55 0.34
CA ILE A 37 -1.93 -2.75 1.22
C ILE A 37 -0.46 -3.09 1.00
N VAL A 38 0.39 -2.07 1.06
CA VAL A 38 1.85 -2.20 1.08
C VAL A 38 2.42 -1.29 2.16
N TYR A 39 3.58 -1.63 2.68
CA TYR A 39 4.21 -0.90 3.78
C TYR A 39 5.65 -0.51 3.52
N SER A 40 6.10 0.47 4.29
CA SER A 40 7.51 0.81 4.47
C SER A 40 7.80 0.99 5.96
N GLY A 41 8.83 0.30 6.47
CA GLY A 41 9.19 0.32 7.89
C GLY A 41 9.29 -1.07 8.51
N MET A 42 8.80 -1.23 9.73
CA MET A 42 8.93 -2.46 10.51
C MET A 42 7.92 -3.53 10.09
N GLY A 43 8.40 -4.61 9.49
CA GLY A 43 7.57 -5.74 9.05
C GLY A 43 6.70 -6.37 10.15
N PRO A 44 7.22 -6.63 11.37
CA PRO A 44 6.40 -7.13 12.48
C PRO A 44 5.20 -6.24 12.81
N ASP A 45 5.38 -4.92 12.82
CA ASP A 45 4.29 -3.96 13.05
C ASP A 45 3.27 -4.00 11.92
N PHE A 46 3.74 -4.14 10.67
CA PHE A 46 2.84 -4.33 9.52
C PHE A 46 1.95 -5.55 9.67
N ARG A 47 2.51 -6.69 10.09
CA ARG A 47 1.71 -7.93 10.27
C ARG A 47 0.58 -7.76 11.28
N ILE A 48 0.81 -7.00 12.35
CA ILE A 48 -0.24 -6.69 13.35
C ILE A 48 -1.31 -5.81 12.71
N LEU A 49 -0.93 -4.76 11.98
CA LEU A 49 -1.87 -3.87 11.31
C LEU A 49 -2.66 -4.58 10.22
N LEU A 50 -2.02 -5.45 9.43
CA LEU A 50 -2.68 -6.26 8.41
C LEU A 50 -3.74 -7.19 9.03
N ALA A 51 -3.41 -7.87 10.14
CA ALA A 51 -4.37 -8.73 10.84
C ALA A 51 -5.57 -7.92 11.37
N ARG A 52 -5.33 -6.72 11.90
CA ARG A 52 -6.40 -5.80 12.33
C ARG A 52 -7.24 -5.31 11.15
N ALA A 53 -6.61 -4.92 10.04
CA ALA A 53 -7.29 -4.48 8.83
C ALA A 53 -8.25 -5.55 8.30
N ARG A 54 -7.77 -6.80 8.21
CA ARG A 54 -8.58 -7.96 7.81
C ARG A 54 -9.76 -8.20 8.76
N LYS A 55 -9.52 -8.08 10.06
CA LYS A 55 -10.59 -8.20 11.07
C LYS A 55 -11.65 -7.10 10.93
N ILE A 56 -11.22 -5.86 10.72
CA ILE A 56 -12.13 -4.71 10.50
C ILE A 56 -12.96 -4.95 9.24
N ALA A 57 -12.33 -5.32 8.12
CA ALA A 57 -13.03 -5.59 6.87
C ALA A 57 -14.07 -6.72 7.00
N GLN A 58 -13.71 -7.81 7.71
CA GLN A 58 -14.62 -8.92 7.95
C GLN A 58 -15.76 -8.57 8.91
N SER A 59 -15.48 -7.78 9.95
CA SER A 59 -16.52 -7.31 10.87
C SER A 59 -17.52 -6.41 10.15
N TYR A 60 -17.05 -5.54 9.28
CA TYR A 60 -17.89 -4.68 8.44
C TYR A 60 -18.78 -5.52 7.53
N TRP A 61 -18.18 -6.49 6.80
CA TRP A 61 -18.92 -7.40 5.93
C TRP A 61 -20.00 -8.19 6.68
N LYS A 62 -19.69 -8.64 7.88
CA LYS A 62 -20.66 -9.39 8.71
C LYS A 62 -21.91 -8.57 9.09
N ILE A 63 -21.75 -7.25 9.25
CA ILE A 63 -22.84 -6.35 9.64
C ILE A 63 -23.64 -5.88 8.42
N TYR A 64 -22.94 -5.49 7.35
CA TYR A 64 -23.53 -4.80 6.22
C TYR A 64 -23.72 -5.68 4.97
N GLY A 65 -23.14 -6.88 4.92
CA GLY A 65 -23.20 -7.78 3.76
C GLY A 65 -22.29 -7.36 2.59
N GLU A 66 -21.49 -6.31 2.77
CA GLU A 66 -20.53 -5.80 1.78
C GLU A 66 -19.22 -5.41 2.45
N TYR A 67 -18.11 -5.39 1.68
CA TYR A 67 -16.82 -4.94 2.20
C TYR A 67 -16.78 -3.41 2.36
N PRO A 68 -15.98 -2.89 3.31
CA PRO A 68 -15.89 -1.45 3.53
C PRO A 68 -15.32 -0.75 2.31
N THR A 69 -15.69 0.52 2.15
CA THR A 69 -14.98 1.40 1.20
C THR A 69 -13.55 1.61 1.69
N THR A 70 -12.65 1.94 0.78
CA THR A 70 -11.24 2.21 1.10
C THR A 70 -11.10 3.25 2.19
N LYS A 71 -11.90 4.34 2.10
CA LYS A 71 -11.87 5.42 3.09
C LYS A 71 -12.24 4.94 4.49
N VAL A 72 -13.27 4.12 4.63
CA VAL A 72 -13.71 3.59 5.93
C VAL A 72 -12.60 2.74 6.55
N LEU A 73 -12.00 1.83 5.78
CA LEU A 73 -10.89 1.02 6.28
C LEU A 73 -9.68 1.87 6.68
N VAL A 74 -9.33 2.88 5.89
CA VAL A 74 -8.23 3.81 6.18
C VAL A 74 -8.46 4.54 7.50
N GLN A 75 -9.69 5.04 7.75
CA GLN A 75 -10.03 5.74 8.99
C GLN A 75 -9.89 4.83 10.20
N GLU A 76 -10.35 3.60 10.13
CA GLU A 76 -10.24 2.62 11.21
C GLU A 76 -8.77 2.27 11.50
N ILE A 77 -7.95 2.05 10.47
CA ILE A 77 -6.51 1.78 10.64
C ILE A 77 -5.79 3.02 11.20
N ALA A 78 -6.11 4.22 10.71
CA ALA A 78 -5.55 5.46 11.22
C ALA A 78 -5.87 5.66 12.72
N THR A 79 -7.08 5.32 13.15
CA THR A 79 -7.47 5.35 14.57
C THR A 79 -6.61 4.38 15.39
N VAL A 80 -6.42 3.15 14.91
CA VAL A 80 -5.55 2.16 15.59
C VAL A 80 -4.11 2.70 15.74
N MET A 81 -3.58 3.34 14.70
CA MET A 81 -2.22 3.91 14.75
C MET A 81 -2.14 5.12 15.67
N GLN A 82 -3.14 6.00 15.64
CA GLN A 82 -3.23 7.17 16.52
C GLN A 82 -3.38 6.77 17.99
N ASP A 83 -4.18 5.77 18.31
CA ASP A 83 -4.33 5.28 19.69
C ASP A 83 -2.98 4.86 20.29
N ALA A 84 -2.10 4.24 19.48
CA ALA A 84 -0.77 3.87 19.92
C ALA A 84 0.15 5.07 20.20
N THR A 85 -0.15 6.26 19.71
CA THR A 85 0.62 7.49 19.96
C THR A 85 0.29 8.13 21.32
N GLN A 86 -0.85 7.80 21.93
CA GLN A 86 -1.30 8.45 23.17
C GLN A 86 -1.62 7.48 24.32
N SER A 87 -1.62 6.16 24.05
CA SER A 87 -1.85 5.16 25.09
C SER A 87 -0.58 4.92 25.92
N GLY A 88 -0.72 4.83 27.24
CA GLY A 88 0.40 4.53 28.14
C GLY A 88 0.92 3.11 27.96
N GLY A 89 2.24 2.93 28.06
CA GLY A 89 2.91 1.62 27.99
C GLY A 89 3.09 1.03 26.59
N VAL A 90 2.70 1.75 25.53
CA VAL A 90 2.90 1.34 24.14
C VAL A 90 3.68 2.39 23.36
N ARG A 91 4.35 1.97 22.30
CA ARG A 91 5.00 2.85 21.35
C ARG A 91 4.14 3.03 20.09
N PRO A 92 4.34 4.11 19.32
CA PRO A 92 3.78 4.24 17.98
C PRO A 92 4.23 3.10 17.05
N PHE A 93 3.43 2.80 16.04
CA PHE A 93 3.82 1.87 14.99
C PHE A 93 4.96 2.43 14.15
N GLY A 94 5.99 1.64 13.92
CA GLY A 94 7.17 2.01 13.12
C GLY A 94 6.97 1.73 11.63
N VAL A 95 5.82 2.07 11.07
CA VAL A 95 5.46 1.73 9.70
C VAL A 95 4.52 2.77 9.10
N SER A 96 4.76 3.11 7.83
CA SER A 96 3.81 3.84 6.98
C SER A 96 3.19 2.88 5.98
N LEU A 97 1.93 3.13 5.62
CA LEU A 97 1.14 2.27 4.75
C LEU A 97 0.72 3.01 3.49
N LEU A 98 0.72 2.33 2.34
CA LEU A 98 -0.08 2.71 1.19
C LEU A 98 -1.23 1.70 1.05
N ILE A 99 -2.44 2.21 1.01
CA ILE A 99 -3.67 1.44 0.92
C ILE A 99 -4.33 1.78 -0.41
N ALA A 100 -4.42 0.77 -1.26
CA ALA A 100 -5.03 0.86 -2.57
C ALA A 100 -6.40 0.18 -2.52
N GLY A 101 -7.43 0.82 -3.03
CA GLY A 101 -8.75 0.21 -3.07
C GLY A 101 -9.54 0.63 -4.29
N PHE A 102 -10.56 -0.17 -4.58
CA PHE A 102 -11.54 0.12 -5.62
C PHE A 102 -12.94 0.06 -5.02
N ASP A 103 -13.67 1.16 -5.13
CA ASP A 103 -15.04 1.29 -4.66
C ASP A 103 -15.97 1.45 -5.86
N ALA A 104 -17.11 0.76 -5.86
CA ALA A 104 -18.09 0.83 -6.97
C ALA A 104 -18.60 2.26 -7.23
N VAL A 105 -18.65 3.10 -6.19
CA VAL A 105 -19.17 4.47 -6.29
C VAL A 105 -18.06 5.49 -6.59
N ARG A 106 -16.89 5.33 -6.00
CA ARG A 106 -15.77 6.31 -6.08
C ARG A 106 -14.68 5.92 -7.04
N GLY A 107 -14.69 4.68 -7.53
CA GLY A 107 -13.63 4.14 -8.36
C GLY A 107 -12.33 3.88 -7.59
N PRO A 108 -11.18 3.97 -8.28
CA PRO A 108 -9.87 3.71 -7.69
C PRO A 108 -9.48 4.81 -6.70
N SER A 109 -8.91 4.42 -5.56
CA SER A 109 -8.43 5.33 -4.54
C SER A 109 -7.14 4.83 -3.90
N LEU A 110 -6.20 5.75 -3.68
CA LEU A 110 -4.91 5.48 -3.05
C LEU A 110 -4.77 6.37 -1.82
N TYR A 111 -4.54 5.77 -0.67
CA TYR A 111 -4.31 6.46 0.59
C TYR A 111 -2.93 6.13 1.16
N GLN A 112 -2.33 7.09 1.82
CA GLN A 112 -1.16 6.90 2.68
C GLN A 112 -1.58 7.14 4.13
N VAL A 113 -1.14 6.26 5.03
CA VAL A 113 -1.35 6.39 6.47
C VAL A 113 0.02 6.39 7.15
N ASP A 114 0.29 7.40 7.95
CA ASP A 114 1.55 7.58 8.66
C ASP A 114 1.47 7.10 10.13
N PRO A 115 2.60 6.88 10.81
CA PRO A 115 2.62 6.43 12.21
C PRO A 115 1.84 7.30 13.19
N SER A 116 1.63 8.57 12.88
CA SER A 116 0.82 9.49 13.69
C SER A 116 -0.68 9.24 13.62
N GLY A 117 -1.14 8.39 12.67
CA GLY A 117 -2.54 8.23 12.31
C GLY A 117 -3.05 9.27 11.31
N SER A 118 -2.19 10.17 10.83
CA SER A 118 -2.54 11.05 9.72
C SER A 118 -2.67 10.26 8.42
N TYR A 119 -3.67 10.60 7.62
CA TYR A 119 -3.85 9.97 6.30
C TYR A 119 -4.27 10.99 5.25
N PHE A 120 -3.84 10.74 4.02
CA PHE A 120 -4.16 11.56 2.86
C PHE A 120 -4.48 10.66 1.66
N MET A 121 -5.37 11.14 0.81
CA MET A 121 -5.61 10.52 -0.50
C MET A 121 -4.63 11.10 -1.51
N TRP A 122 -4.00 10.23 -2.30
CA TRP A 122 -2.96 10.59 -3.25
C TRP A 122 -3.35 10.19 -4.68
N LYS A 123 -2.91 10.96 -5.64
CA LYS A 123 -2.86 10.58 -7.05
C LYS A 123 -1.72 9.58 -7.30
N ALA A 124 -0.56 9.88 -6.76
CA ALA A 124 0.60 9.01 -6.69
C ALA A 124 1.43 9.39 -5.47
N SER A 125 2.07 8.43 -4.84
CA SER A 125 2.96 8.66 -3.70
C SER A 125 4.07 7.61 -3.65
N ALA A 126 5.10 7.91 -2.88
CA ALA A 126 6.18 6.99 -2.57
C ALA A 126 6.57 7.10 -1.11
N MET A 127 7.08 6.00 -0.54
CA MET A 127 7.54 5.89 0.84
C MET A 127 8.90 5.22 0.88
N GLY A 128 9.66 5.46 1.94
CA GLY A 128 10.93 4.78 2.20
C GLY A 128 12.15 5.61 1.84
N LYS A 129 13.29 4.93 1.63
CA LYS A 129 14.62 5.53 1.55
C LYS A 129 14.74 6.64 0.51
N ASN A 130 14.26 6.45 -0.71
CA ASN A 130 14.40 7.40 -1.82
C ASN A 130 13.08 8.13 -2.15
N MET A 131 12.19 8.31 -1.17
CA MET A 131 10.85 8.84 -1.40
C MET A 131 10.83 10.22 -2.08
N THR A 132 11.79 11.09 -1.78
CA THR A 132 11.85 12.45 -2.36
C THR A 132 12.10 12.39 -3.86
N ASN A 133 13.11 11.62 -4.29
CA ASN A 133 13.42 11.44 -5.71
C ASN A 133 12.27 10.72 -6.43
N ALA A 134 11.69 9.69 -5.80
CA ALA A 134 10.56 8.97 -6.34
C ALA A 134 9.33 9.87 -6.53
N LYS A 135 9.00 10.71 -5.56
CA LYS A 135 7.90 11.68 -5.68
C LYS A 135 8.15 12.71 -6.79
N THR A 136 9.36 13.25 -6.88
CA THR A 136 9.75 14.18 -7.97
C THR A 136 9.65 13.51 -9.35
N PHE A 137 10.02 12.23 -9.46
CA PHE A 137 9.86 11.46 -10.69
C PHE A 137 8.38 11.26 -11.05
N LEU A 138 7.55 10.90 -10.05
CA LEU A 138 6.10 10.72 -10.22
C LEU A 138 5.41 12.03 -10.63
N GLU A 139 5.77 13.17 -10.03
CA GLU A 139 5.23 14.49 -10.39
C GLU A 139 5.44 14.82 -11.86
N LYS A 140 6.58 14.42 -12.44
CA LYS A 140 6.91 14.67 -13.86
C LYS A 140 6.20 13.71 -14.82
N ARG A 141 5.82 12.53 -14.35
CA ARG A 141 5.31 11.44 -15.20
C ARG A 141 3.82 11.16 -15.03
N TYR A 142 3.22 11.60 -13.94
CA TYR A 142 1.81 11.38 -13.65
C TYR A 142 0.91 12.23 -14.54
N SER A 143 -0.15 11.62 -15.06
CA SER A 143 -1.31 12.31 -15.62
C SER A 143 -2.59 11.73 -15.05
N ASP A 144 -3.66 12.53 -14.97
CA ASP A 144 -4.93 12.08 -14.40
C ASP A 144 -5.60 10.95 -15.24
N ASP A 145 -5.26 10.87 -16.53
CA ASP A 145 -5.78 9.89 -17.48
C ASP A 145 -4.81 8.71 -17.73
N ILE A 146 -3.83 8.52 -16.85
CA ILE A 146 -2.82 7.47 -17.01
C ILE A 146 -3.49 6.09 -17.13
N SER A 147 -3.11 5.32 -18.17
CA SER A 147 -3.58 3.95 -18.36
C SER A 147 -3.02 3.01 -17.29
N LEU A 148 -3.65 1.86 -17.09
CA LEU A 148 -3.10 0.84 -16.17
C LEU A 148 -1.71 0.38 -16.60
N GLU A 149 -1.48 0.15 -17.87
CA GLU A 149 -0.17 -0.30 -18.40
C GLU A 149 0.91 0.75 -18.15
N ASP A 150 0.63 2.03 -18.43
CA ASP A 150 1.56 3.12 -18.18
C ASP A 150 1.80 3.33 -16.67
N ALA A 151 0.78 3.12 -15.83
CA ALA A 151 0.92 3.19 -14.38
C ALA A 151 1.84 2.07 -13.84
N ILE A 152 1.71 0.85 -14.35
CA ILE A 152 2.61 -0.28 -14.02
C ILE A 152 4.04 0.06 -14.45
N HIS A 153 4.20 0.49 -15.69
CA HIS A 153 5.52 0.87 -16.22
C HIS A 153 6.16 2.01 -15.41
N THR A 154 5.38 3.04 -15.11
CA THR A 154 5.85 4.18 -14.30
C THR A 154 6.21 3.74 -12.88
N ALA A 155 5.46 2.82 -12.27
CA ALA A 155 5.78 2.29 -10.94
C ALA A 155 7.12 1.54 -10.95
N ILE A 156 7.36 0.69 -11.95
CA ILE A 156 8.63 -0.04 -12.11
C ILE A 156 9.80 0.92 -12.32
N LEU A 157 9.63 1.93 -13.18
CA LEU A 157 10.67 2.94 -13.41
C LEU A 157 10.96 3.76 -12.15
N THR A 158 9.91 4.12 -11.38
CA THR A 158 10.08 4.85 -10.12
C THR A 158 10.88 4.05 -9.10
N LEU A 159 10.61 2.75 -8.98
CA LEU A 159 11.41 1.87 -8.13
C LEU A 159 12.85 1.77 -8.63
N LYS A 160 13.04 1.67 -9.95
CA LYS A 160 14.37 1.54 -10.57
C LYS A 160 15.27 2.73 -10.28
N GLU A 161 14.75 3.95 -10.25
CA GLU A 161 15.52 5.16 -9.91
C GLU A 161 16.21 5.09 -8.54
N GLY A 162 15.61 4.39 -7.58
CA GLY A 162 16.14 4.23 -6.23
C GLY A 162 16.74 2.86 -5.94
N PHE A 163 16.78 1.96 -6.93
CA PHE A 163 17.16 0.57 -6.72
C PHE A 163 18.67 0.40 -6.66
N GLU A 164 19.17 -0.23 -5.60
CA GLU A 164 20.58 -0.58 -5.47
C GLU A 164 20.81 -2.02 -5.96
N GLY A 165 21.51 -2.17 -7.07
CA GLY A 165 21.81 -3.47 -7.67
C GLY A 165 20.94 -3.79 -8.89
N GLN A 166 20.81 -5.08 -9.20
CA GLN A 166 20.06 -5.54 -10.36
C GLN A 166 18.59 -5.79 -9.99
N MET A 167 17.67 -5.09 -10.67
CA MET A 167 16.24 -5.31 -10.52
C MET A 167 15.83 -6.54 -11.34
N THR A 168 15.16 -7.48 -10.68
CA THR A 168 14.63 -8.71 -11.29
C THR A 168 13.17 -8.91 -10.83
N GLU A 169 12.47 -9.83 -11.46
CA GLU A 169 11.11 -10.22 -11.04
C GLU A 169 11.01 -10.70 -9.59
N LYS A 170 12.11 -11.21 -9.01
CA LYS A 170 12.19 -11.69 -7.64
C LYS A 170 12.46 -10.60 -6.62
N THR A 171 12.96 -9.45 -7.07
CA THR A 171 13.35 -8.34 -6.18
C THR A 171 12.30 -7.25 -6.08
N ILE A 172 11.20 -7.37 -6.80
CA ILE A 172 10.06 -6.45 -6.74
C ILE A 172 8.76 -7.23 -6.55
N GLU A 173 7.76 -6.55 -6.03
CA GLU A 173 6.40 -7.07 -5.88
C GLU A 173 5.41 -5.97 -6.27
N ILE A 174 4.40 -6.34 -7.05
CA ILE A 174 3.42 -5.41 -7.60
C ILE A 174 2.02 -5.92 -7.29
N GLY A 175 1.19 -5.06 -6.74
CA GLY A 175 -0.24 -5.30 -6.56
C GLY A 175 -1.07 -4.36 -7.42
N ILE A 176 -2.11 -4.89 -8.02
CA ILE A 176 -3.07 -4.14 -8.85
C ILE A 176 -4.46 -4.33 -8.26
N VAL A 177 -5.13 -3.22 -7.97
CA VAL A 177 -6.50 -3.20 -7.44
C VAL A 177 -7.40 -2.51 -8.45
N GLY A 178 -8.33 -3.25 -9.04
CA GLY A 178 -9.24 -2.74 -10.07
C GLY A 178 -10.64 -3.35 -9.98
N LEU A 179 -11.50 -3.05 -10.96
CA LEU A 179 -12.94 -3.43 -10.96
C LEU A 179 -13.17 -4.95 -10.91
N SER A 180 -12.29 -5.75 -11.49
CA SER A 180 -12.54 -7.19 -11.69
C SER A 180 -11.66 -8.13 -10.88
N LEU A 181 -10.51 -7.71 -10.39
CA LEU A 181 -9.56 -8.58 -9.66
C LEU A 181 -8.46 -7.77 -8.98
N ILE A 182 -8.04 -8.27 -7.81
CA ILE A 182 -6.72 -7.93 -7.28
C ILE A 182 -5.75 -8.98 -7.79
N HIS A 183 -4.72 -8.53 -8.51
CA HIS A 183 -3.56 -9.33 -8.85
C HIS A 183 -2.38 -8.89 -7.98
N ILE A 184 -1.75 -9.83 -7.31
CA ILE A 184 -0.51 -9.64 -6.55
C ILE A 184 0.57 -10.49 -7.16
#